data_ce4df585b1f737e9be03d5103dc07d62
#
_entry.id   ce4df585b1f737e9be03d5103dc07d62
#
_cell.length_a   1.000
_cell.length_b   1.000
_cell.length_c   1.000
_cell.angle_alpha   90.00
_cell.angle_beta   90.00
_cell.angle_gamma   90.00
#
_symmetry.space_group_name_H-M   'P 1'
#
loop_
_entity.id
_entity.type
_entity.pdbx_description
1 polymer ?
#
loop_
_entity_poly.entity_id
_entity_poly.type
_entity_poly.pdbx_seq_one_letter_code
_entity_poly.pdbx_strand_id
1 'polypeptide(L)'
;MGRKKVTAILILTAAFMAGTAGCRGSAEPTEGSVRDGENSWESAGAADAEKKDETEGENVQDSQKDAIAEAIRQETASVEPETDHSRDAEQTDGMPTAEISEKIPAKYLTQRTSECGTIEKITYTTRDYFGDGSEIEKQANVYLPYGYDEEKRYDVLYLMHGIGGDENEWGMTGSASKVKIMMDNLIYHGDVEPFIVVTPNGRSGADFANRNADYNAFYLFGKELRNDLIPYVESHYATYGHYGERDYDMRTDREHRAMAGLSMGGMQTINIGMCECLDVISYFGAFSAAPTSYAAADVVKTIGERFPDEEIKYFYNVCGTEDSIAYQSASAAAKGLPQLSDRFRDGENYTWQELGGGHDFNIWYLGFYNFAQLVFD
;
A
#
# COMPACT_ATOMS: atom_id res chain seq x y z
N MET A 1 -53.55 26.40 0.86
CA MET A 1 -53.03 26.72 -0.49
C MET A 1 -51.61 27.24 -0.35
N GLY A 2 -50.58 26.46 -0.64
CA GLY A 2 -49.18 26.81 -0.55
C GLY A 2 -48.36 25.83 -1.41
N ARG A 3 -47.92 26.26 -2.58
CA ARG A 3 -47.19 25.47 -3.57
C ARG A 3 -45.77 25.18 -3.11
N LYS A 4 -45.40 23.90 -3.04
CA LYS A 4 -44.03 23.45 -2.92
C LYS A 4 -43.29 23.65 -4.26
N LYS A 5 -42.18 24.38 -4.23
CA LYS A 5 -41.24 24.47 -5.37
C LYS A 5 -40.27 23.30 -5.27
N VAL A 6 -40.23 22.46 -6.29
CA VAL A 6 -39.22 21.44 -6.49
C VAL A 6 -38.12 22.08 -7.34
N THR A 7 -36.91 22.16 -6.81
CA THR A 7 -35.74 22.61 -7.56
C THR A 7 -35.01 21.36 -8.08
N ALA A 8 -35.05 21.21 -9.42
CA ALA A 8 -34.28 20.16 -10.10
C ALA A 8 -32.84 20.59 -10.25
N ILE A 9 -31.92 19.76 -9.77
CA ILE A 9 -30.48 19.92 -10.00
C ILE A 9 -30.14 19.21 -11.30
N LEU A 10 -29.64 20.00 -12.25
CA LEU A 10 -29.15 19.54 -13.56
C LEU A 10 -27.71 19.01 -13.38
N ILE A 11 -27.49 17.73 -13.61
CA ILE A 11 -26.16 17.14 -13.72
C ILE A 11 -25.71 17.31 -15.17
N LEU A 12 -24.63 18.06 -15.36
CA LEU A 12 -24.01 18.31 -16.67
C LEU A 12 -22.95 17.20 -16.90
N THR A 13 -23.28 16.22 -17.71
CA THR A 13 -22.31 15.24 -18.26
C THR A 13 -21.75 15.79 -19.57
N ALA A 14 -20.46 16.11 -19.60
CA ALA A 14 -19.74 16.46 -20.80
C ALA A 14 -19.31 15.17 -21.55
N ALA A 15 -19.98 14.85 -22.64
CA ALA A 15 -19.57 13.80 -23.56
C ALA A 15 -18.66 14.41 -24.63
N PHE A 16 -17.42 13.88 -24.73
CA PHE A 16 -16.53 14.17 -25.85
C PHE A 16 -16.85 13.21 -27.00
N MET A 17 -17.42 13.74 -28.09
CA MET A 17 -17.60 13.03 -29.34
C MET A 17 -16.36 13.24 -30.24
N ALA A 18 -15.65 12.18 -30.57
CA ALA A 18 -14.74 12.16 -31.71
C ALA A 18 -15.44 11.48 -32.89
N GLY A 19 -15.68 12.26 -33.94
CA GLY A 19 -16.30 11.77 -35.15
C GLY A 19 -15.31 11.08 -36.07
N THR A 20 -15.69 9.94 -36.64
CA THR A 20 -15.08 9.41 -37.86
C THR A 20 -16.14 9.19 -38.91
N ALA A 21 -15.93 9.79 -40.07
CA ALA A 21 -16.75 9.68 -41.25
C ALA A 21 -16.61 8.31 -41.93
N GLY A 22 -17.72 7.74 -42.33
CA GLY A 22 -17.75 6.46 -42.98
C GLY A 22 -17.58 6.52 -44.49
N CYS A 23 -17.26 5.37 -45.11
CA CYS A 23 -17.65 5.04 -46.47
C CYS A 23 -18.05 3.56 -46.56
N ARG A 24 -19.21 3.34 -47.14
CA ARG A 24 -19.81 2.04 -47.45
C ARG A 24 -19.07 1.38 -48.63
N GLY A 25 -19.02 0.05 -48.63
CA GLY A 25 -18.77 -0.78 -49.79
C GLY A 25 -18.96 -2.25 -49.49
N SER A 26 -20.08 -2.78 -49.99
CA SER A 26 -20.52 -4.17 -49.91
C SER A 26 -19.85 -5.03 -50.98
N ALA A 27 -19.47 -6.29 -50.69
CA ALA A 27 -19.73 -7.50 -51.46
C ALA A 27 -18.95 -8.71 -50.91
N GLU A 28 -19.62 -9.81 -50.71
CA GLU A 28 -19.17 -11.21 -50.55
C GLU A 28 -19.09 -11.92 -51.89
N PRO A 29 -18.78 -13.26 -51.92
CA PRO A 29 -17.45 -13.88 -51.79
C PRO A 29 -17.12 -14.72 -53.06
N THR A 30 -15.84 -15.20 -53.21
CA THR A 30 -15.57 -16.42 -53.99
C THR A 30 -14.29 -17.11 -53.57
N GLU A 31 -14.33 -18.43 -53.49
CA GLU A 31 -13.32 -19.44 -53.24
C GLU A 31 -12.25 -19.49 -54.32
N GLY A 32 -11.05 -19.99 -53.99
CA GLY A 32 -10.13 -20.56 -55.00
C GLY A 32 -8.66 -20.61 -54.68
N SER A 33 -8.18 -21.74 -54.12
CA SER A 33 -7.04 -22.55 -54.55
C SER A 33 -5.60 -21.97 -54.60
N VAL A 34 -4.80 -22.51 -53.70
CA VAL A 34 -3.44 -23.13 -53.86
C VAL A 34 -2.50 -22.62 -54.98
N ARG A 35 -1.30 -22.20 -54.64
CA ARG A 35 -0.01 -22.75 -55.07
C ARG A 35 1.21 -22.04 -54.45
N ASP A 36 2.22 -22.91 -54.21
CA ASP A 36 3.58 -22.66 -53.74
C ASP A 36 4.38 -21.67 -54.59
N GLY A 37 5.39 -21.07 -54.01
CA GLY A 37 6.42 -20.31 -54.71
C GLY A 37 7.47 -19.72 -53.79
N GLU A 38 8.55 -20.45 -53.54
CA GLU A 38 9.82 -19.94 -53.05
C GLU A 38 10.35 -18.81 -53.99
N ASN A 39 10.95 -17.78 -53.42
CA ASN A 39 12.31 -17.38 -53.78
C ASN A 39 12.79 -16.10 -53.03
N SER A 40 13.97 -16.31 -52.50
CA SER A 40 15.01 -15.37 -52.11
C SER A 40 15.09 -14.06 -52.90
N TRP A 41 15.49 -12.96 -52.21
CA TRP A 41 16.55 -12.03 -52.66
C TRP A 41 17.13 -11.26 -51.47
N GLU A 42 18.44 -11.24 -51.51
CA GLU A 42 19.36 -10.57 -50.61
C GLU A 42 19.35 -9.03 -50.71
N SER A 43 19.81 -8.47 -49.57
CA SER A 43 20.75 -7.34 -49.43
C SER A 43 20.33 -5.94 -49.86
N ALA A 44 20.41 -5.04 -48.98
CA ALA A 44 21.44 -4.02 -48.79
C ALA A 44 20.96 -2.83 -47.95
N GLY A 45 21.73 -2.56 -46.93
CA GLY A 45 22.25 -1.22 -46.76
C GLY A 45 21.59 -0.28 -45.74
N ALA A 46 22.42 0.10 -44.82
CA ALA A 46 22.45 1.32 -44.02
C ALA A 46 21.68 1.28 -42.73
N ALA A 47 22.37 1.13 -41.66
CA ALA A 47 23.25 2.05 -40.93
C ALA A 47 22.52 2.78 -39.81
N ASP A 48 23.05 2.51 -38.63
CA ASP A 48 23.15 3.40 -37.48
C ASP A 48 21.97 4.31 -37.12
N ALA A 49 21.29 3.93 -36.07
CA ALA A 49 20.90 4.86 -34.99
C ALA A 49 20.55 4.11 -33.72
N GLU A 50 21.38 4.36 -32.71
CA GLU A 50 21.04 4.41 -31.28
C GLU A 50 20.70 3.11 -30.52
N LYS A 51 21.79 2.42 -30.20
CA LYS A 51 21.95 1.80 -28.88
C LYS A 51 22.59 2.83 -27.94
N LYS A 52 21.83 3.55 -27.23
CA LYS A 52 22.22 4.26 -25.99
C LYS A 52 20.95 4.48 -25.19
N ASP A 53 20.80 3.72 -24.11
CA ASP A 53 20.27 4.16 -22.83
C ASP A 53 19.68 3.01 -21.97
N GLU A 54 20.45 1.92 -21.82
CA GLU A 54 20.10 0.88 -20.82
C GLU A 54 21.18 0.68 -19.73
N THR A 55 22.29 1.42 -19.80
CA THR A 55 23.41 1.22 -18.85
C THR A 55 23.49 2.26 -17.73
N GLU A 56 22.73 3.33 -17.76
CA GLU A 56 22.78 4.35 -16.68
C GLU A 56 21.89 4.01 -15.48
N GLY A 57 20.81 3.23 -15.64
CA GLY A 57 19.91 2.86 -14.54
C GLY A 57 20.52 1.86 -13.56
N GLU A 58 21.28 0.88 -14.03
CA GLU A 58 21.93 -0.12 -13.16
C GLU A 58 23.13 0.45 -12.37
N ASN A 59 23.81 1.43 -12.93
CA ASN A 59 25.01 2.02 -12.31
C ASN A 59 24.67 2.98 -11.16
N VAL A 60 23.47 3.57 -11.14
CA VAL A 60 23.00 4.44 -10.05
C VAL A 60 22.55 3.60 -8.84
N GLN A 61 21.93 2.45 -9.06
CA GLN A 61 21.52 1.55 -7.97
C GLN A 61 22.71 0.85 -7.29
N ASP A 62 23.73 0.48 -8.01
CA ASP A 62 24.93 -0.13 -7.44
C ASP A 62 25.80 0.89 -6.69
N SER A 63 25.95 2.10 -7.20
CA SER A 63 26.66 3.16 -6.47
C SER A 63 25.96 3.60 -5.17
N GLN A 64 24.62 3.52 -5.10
CA GLN A 64 23.88 3.77 -3.86
C GLN A 64 24.03 2.63 -2.85
N LYS A 65 24.08 1.37 -3.29
CA LYS A 65 24.33 0.21 -2.42
C LYS A 65 25.73 0.28 -1.79
N ASP A 66 26.72 0.66 -2.56
CA ASP A 66 28.10 0.80 -2.07
C ASP A 66 28.26 1.97 -1.08
N ALA A 67 27.58 3.08 -1.29
CA ALA A 67 27.57 4.22 -0.37
C ALA A 67 26.88 3.89 0.96
N ILE A 68 25.79 3.11 0.93
CA ILE A 68 25.10 2.63 2.14
C ILE A 68 25.95 1.61 2.90
N ALA A 69 26.64 0.70 2.19
CA ALA A 69 27.54 -0.28 2.80
C ALA A 69 28.75 0.37 3.48
N GLU A 70 29.27 1.46 2.92
CA GLU A 70 30.40 2.21 3.50
C GLU A 70 29.96 3.04 4.72
N ALA A 71 28.78 3.65 4.70
CA ALA A 71 28.21 4.35 5.85
C ALA A 71 27.99 3.41 7.04
N ILE A 72 27.49 2.19 6.78
CA ILE A 72 27.30 1.15 7.81
C ILE A 72 28.65 0.71 8.42
N ARG A 73 29.71 0.60 7.62
CA ARG A 73 31.04 0.22 8.12
C ARG A 73 31.71 1.28 9.01
N GLN A 74 31.42 2.55 8.77
CA GLN A 74 32.00 3.64 9.57
C GLN A 74 31.28 3.80 10.93
N GLU A 75 30.01 3.49 11.01
CA GLU A 75 29.20 3.62 12.24
C GLU A 75 29.41 2.44 13.21
N THR A 76 29.69 1.23 12.72
CA THR A 76 29.94 0.03 13.55
C THR A 76 31.31 0.01 14.26
N ALA A 77 32.22 0.94 13.94
CA ALA A 77 33.54 0.99 14.52
C ALA A 77 33.63 1.80 15.86
N SER A 78 32.52 2.37 16.34
CA SER A 78 32.56 3.32 17.48
C SER A 78 31.61 2.99 18.65
N VAL A 79 31.08 1.77 18.78
CA VAL A 79 30.14 1.43 19.86
C VAL A 79 30.74 0.37 20.79
N GLU A 80 31.16 0.80 22.00
CA GLU A 80 31.40 -0.10 23.12
C GLU A 80 30.06 -0.48 23.80
N PRO A 81 29.91 -1.69 24.38
CA PRO A 81 28.65 -2.17 24.93
C PRO A 81 28.39 -1.59 26.32
N GLU A 82 27.40 -0.74 26.45
CA GLU A 82 26.86 -0.38 27.76
C GLU A 82 25.75 -1.39 28.15
N THR A 83 25.99 -2.07 29.29
CA THR A 83 24.99 -2.88 29.98
C THR A 83 24.34 -2.04 31.08
N ASP A 84 23.07 -1.72 30.95
CA ASP A 84 22.27 -1.29 32.09
C ASP A 84 20.88 -1.92 32.05
N HIS A 85 20.59 -2.70 33.09
CA HIS A 85 19.29 -3.27 33.37
C HIS A 85 18.71 -2.58 34.62
N SER A 86 17.80 -1.63 34.40
CA SER A 86 16.84 -1.28 35.45
C SER A 86 15.54 -0.79 34.80
N ARG A 87 14.54 -1.66 34.82
CA ARG A 87 13.14 -1.28 34.50
C ARG A 87 12.38 -1.12 35.81
N ASP A 88 11.97 0.10 36.10
CA ASP A 88 10.83 0.37 36.96
C ASP A 88 9.68 0.83 36.04
N ALA A 89 8.67 0.00 35.95
CA ALA A 89 7.47 0.27 35.14
C ALA A 89 6.51 1.16 35.96
N GLU A 90 6.40 2.42 35.60
CA GLU A 90 5.20 3.21 35.89
C GLU A 90 4.24 3.11 34.71
N GLN A 91 3.12 2.46 34.93
CA GLN A 91 1.97 2.39 34.01
C GLN A 91 1.32 3.77 33.97
N THR A 92 1.52 4.52 32.90
CA THR A 92 0.71 5.69 32.56
C THR A 92 -0.24 5.28 31.43
N ASP A 93 -1.54 5.37 31.74
CA ASP A 93 -2.64 5.26 30.76
C ASP A 93 -2.54 6.46 29.80
N GLY A 94 -1.89 6.26 28.66
CA GLY A 94 -1.68 7.29 27.63
C GLY A 94 -1.30 6.63 26.31
N MET A 95 -1.89 7.11 25.20
CA MET A 95 -1.54 6.71 23.83
C MET A 95 -0.02 6.61 23.62
N PRO A 96 0.45 5.71 22.75
CA PRO A 96 1.87 5.54 22.51
C PRO A 96 2.47 6.85 22.02
N THR A 97 3.43 7.37 22.75
CA THR A 97 4.27 8.49 22.34
C THR A 97 5.48 7.95 21.59
N ALA A 98 5.25 7.11 20.57
CA ALA A 98 6.34 6.72 19.68
C ALA A 98 6.89 7.98 19.01
N GLU A 99 8.15 8.28 19.25
CA GLU A 99 8.81 9.43 18.64
C GLU A 99 8.95 9.19 17.14
N ILE A 100 8.39 10.10 16.32
CA ILE A 100 8.48 10.00 14.87
C ILE A 100 9.93 10.23 14.43
N SER A 101 10.57 9.20 13.93
CA SER A 101 11.97 9.24 13.50
C SER A 101 12.12 9.89 12.12
N GLU A 102 13.23 10.63 11.91
CA GLU A 102 13.62 11.14 10.59
C GLU A 102 14.48 10.15 9.80
N LYS A 103 15.00 9.11 10.44
CA LYS A 103 15.76 8.02 9.83
C LYS A 103 15.56 6.71 10.59
N ILE A 104 15.66 5.59 9.89
CA ILE A 104 15.62 4.27 10.52
C ILE A 104 16.97 4.02 11.19
N PRO A 105 17.03 3.78 12.51
CA PRO A 105 18.29 3.43 13.17
C PRO A 105 18.85 2.11 12.64
N ALA A 106 20.20 2.03 12.53
CA ALA A 106 20.89 0.88 11.92
C ALA A 106 20.53 -0.48 12.56
N LYS A 107 20.25 -0.50 13.86
CA LYS A 107 19.84 -1.73 14.57
C LYS A 107 18.59 -2.38 13.96
N TYR A 108 17.66 -1.61 13.39
CA TYR A 108 16.42 -2.13 12.76
C TYR A 108 16.63 -2.56 11.29
N LEU A 109 17.76 -2.23 10.69
CA LEU A 109 18.13 -2.64 9.34
C LEU A 109 19.12 -3.81 9.32
N THR A 110 19.55 -4.28 10.48
CA THR A 110 20.48 -5.40 10.62
C THR A 110 19.74 -6.71 10.61
N GLN A 111 20.03 -7.57 9.63
CA GLN A 111 19.39 -8.88 9.52
C GLN A 111 19.77 -9.76 10.73
N ARG A 112 18.77 -10.26 11.43
CA ARG A 112 18.93 -11.21 12.53
C ARG A 112 19.16 -12.62 12.00
N THR A 113 19.89 -13.45 12.78
CA THR A 113 20.15 -14.85 12.45
C THR A 113 19.34 -15.84 13.31
N SER A 114 18.65 -15.33 14.33
CA SER A 114 17.78 -16.11 15.23
C SER A 114 16.60 -15.24 15.66
N GLU A 115 15.58 -15.86 16.19
CA GLU A 115 14.35 -15.18 16.65
C GLU A 115 13.77 -14.27 15.55
N CYS A 116 13.58 -14.87 14.38
CA CYS A 116 13.10 -14.22 13.18
C CYS A 116 11.74 -14.79 12.78
N GLY A 117 10.84 -13.94 12.32
CA GLY A 117 9.60 -14.34 11.68
C GLY A 117 9.83 -15.07 10.35
N THR A 118 8.77 -15.47 9.72
CA THR A 118 8.77 -16.13 8.41
C THR A 118 7.93 -15.33 7.42
N ILE A 119 8.22 -15.53 6.13
CA ILE A 119 7.37 -15.03 5.05
C ILE A 119 6.87 -16.24 4.28
N GLU A 120 5.59 -16.29 4.04
CA GLU A 120 4.96 -17.26 3.16
C GLU A 120 4.15 -16.59 2.07
N LYS A 121 3.98 -17.28 0.95
CA LYS A 121 3.13 -16.85 -0.15
C LYS A 121 1.83 -17.63 -0.10
N ILE A 122 0.72 -16.90 -0.07
CA ILE A 122 -0.62 -17.46 -0.10
C ILE A 122 -1.27 -17.27 -1.47
N THR A 123 -2.25 -18.11 -1.76
CA THR A 123 -3.17 -17.95 -2.88
C THR A 123 -4.59 -17.93 -2.32
N TYR A 124 -5.37 -16.95 -2.71
CA TYR A 124 -6.76 -16.82 -2.29
C TYR A 124 -7.68 -16.59 -3.49
N THR A 125 -8.88 -17.06 -3.37
CA THR A 125 -9.93 -16.86 -4.37
C THR A 125 -10.57 -15.49 -4.18
N THR A 126 -10.74 -14.76 -5.27
CA THR A 126 -11.43 -13.48 -5.34
C THR A 126 -12.19 -13.35 -6.66
N ARG A 127 -12.63 -12.15 -7.00
CA ARG A 127 -13.38 -11.87 -8.23
C ARG A 127 -12.71 -10.82 -9.10
N ASP A 128 -12.93 -10.91 -10.39
CA ASP A 128 -12.63 -9.83 -11.33
C ASP A 128 -13.61 -8.67 -11.11
N TYR A 129 -13.36 -7.85 -10.09
CA TYR A 129 -14.20 -6.70 -9.76
C TYR A 129 -14.15 -5.58 -10.81
N PHE A 130 -13.11 -5.57 -11.63
CA PHE A 130 -12.94 -4.60 -12.70
C PHE A 130 -13.55 -5.04 -14.03
N GLY A 131 -13.76 -6.34 -14.22
CA GLY A 131 -14.29 -6.95 -15.42
C GLY A 131 -15.70 -7.56 -15.24
N ASP A 132 -15.82 -8.86 -15.47
CA ASP A 132 -17.08 -9.56 -15.55
C ASP A 132 -17.57 -10.20 -14.24
N GLY A 133 -16.81 -10.05 -13.16
CA GLY A 133 -17.11 -10.65 -11.85
C GLY A 133 -16.80 -12.13 -11.75
N SER A 134 -16.10 -12.72 -12.72
CA SER A 134 -15.65 -14.11 -12.67
C SER A 134 -14.70 -14.35 -11.51
N GLU A 135 -14.67 -15.58 -11.04
CA GLU A 135 -13.75 -16.01 -9.98
C GLU A 135 -12.33 -16.11 -10.53
N ILE A 136 -11.37 -15.54 -9.78
CA ILE A 136 -9.94 -15.56 -10.08
C ILE A 136 -9.15 -15.91 -8.83
N GLU A 137 -7.93 -16.41 -9.02
CA GLU A 137 -6.98 -16.64 -7.93
C GLU A 137 -5.91 -15.57 -7.93
N LYS A 138 -5.66 -14.96 -6.77
CA LYS A 138 -4.62 -13.97 -6.55
C LYS A 138 -3.66 -14.40 -5.46
N GLN A 139 -2.49 -13.78 -5.43
CA GLN A 139 -1.45 -14.06 -4.44
C GLN A 139 -1.23 -12.87 -3.52
N ALA A 140 -0.80 -13.17 -2.29
CA ALA A 140 -0.24 -12.22 -1.36
C ALA A 140 0.94 -12.85 -0.61
N ASN A 141 1.83 -12.02 -0.05
CA ASN A 141 2.85 -12.51 0.88
C ASN A 141 2.43 -12.14 2.30
N VAL A 142 2.69 -13.04 3.23
CA VAL A 142 2.32 -12.90 4.64
C VAL A 142 3.58 -13.06 5.49
N TYR A 143 3.90 -12.04 6.29
CA TYR A 143 4.88 -12.14 7.35
C TYR A 143 4.19 -12.62 8.63
N LEU A 144 4.71 -13.68 9.20
CA LEU A 144 4.35 -14.19 10.52
C LEU A 144 5.48 -13.91 11.50
N PRO A 145 5.21 -13.31 12.67
CA PRO A 145 6.24 -12.95 13.63
C PRO A 145 6.94 -14.17 14.23
N TYR A 146 8.14 -13.97 14.79
CA TYR A 146 8.83 -15.04 15.52
C TYR A 146 7.96 -15.59 16.64
N GLY A 147 7.89 -16.90 16.73
CA GLY A 147 7.05 -17.57 17.74
C GLY A 147 5.54 -17.42 17.48
N TYR A 148 5.16 -17.22 16.20
CA TYR A 148 3.75 -17.29 15.82
C TYR A 148 3.10 -18.58 16.35
N ASP A 149 1.94 -18.45 16.96
CA ASP A 149 1.24 -19.50 17.67
C ASP A 149 -0.27 -19.39 17.37
N GLU A 150 -0.85 -20.47 16.89
CA GLU A 150 -2.27 -20.53 16.53
C GLU A 150 -3.22 -20.41 17.76
N GLU A 151 -2.71 -20.57 18.99
CA GLU A 151 -3.46 -20.38 20.21
C GLU A 151 -3.50 -18.90 20.66
N LYS A 152 -2.70 -18.02 20.05
CA LYS A 152 -2.68 -16.58 20.29
C LYS A 152 -3.59 -15.82 19.34
N ARG A 153 -3.60 -14.50 19.45
CA ARG A 153 -4.29 -13.60 18.52
C ARG A 153 -3.34 -12.49 18.10
N TYR A 154 -3.44 -12.14 16.83
CA TYR A 154 -2.57 -11.15 16.20
C TYR A 154 -3.36 -10.11 15.44
N ASP A 155 -2.89 -8.89 15.50
CA ASP A 155 -3.32 -7.80 14.65
C ASP A 155 -2.81 -7.99 13.21
N VAL A 156 -3.44 -7.31 12.25
CA VAL A 156 -3.11 -7.46 10.83
C VAL A 156 -2.90 -6.10 10.16
N LEU A 157 -1.72 -5.92 9.56
CA LEU A 157 -1.44 -4.79 8.67
C LEU A 157 -1.49 -5.23 7.20
N TYR A 158 -2.38 -4.63 6.41
CA TYR A 158 -2.43 -4.75 4.94
C TYR A 158 -1.55 -3.67 4.33
N LEU A 159 -0.42 -4.07 3.72
CA LEU A 159 0.62 -3.15 3.21
C LEU A 159 0.63 -3.13 1.68
N MET A 160 0.14 -2.03 1.11
CA MET A 160 -0.17 -1.88 -0.31
C MET A 160 1.01 -1.36 -1.13
N HIS A 161 1.15 -1.86 -2.35
CA HIS A 161 2.17 -1.48 -3.32
C HIS A 161 1.77 -0.28 -4.19
N GLY A 162 2.72 0.25 -4.99
CA GLY A 162 2.51 1.33 -5.95
C GLY A 162 1.99 0.88 -7.32
N ILE A 163 1.79 1.84 -8.22
CA ILE A 163 1.19 1.60 -9.55
C ILE A 163 1.99 0.62 -10.43
N GLY A 164 3.33 0.64 -10.34
CA GLY A 164 4.22 -0.24 -11.11
C GLY A 164 4.57 -1.54 -10.40
N GLY A 165 4.11 -1.73 -9.16
CA GLY A 165 4.44 -2.87 -8.32
C GLY A 165 3.42 -4.02 -8.38
N ASP A 166 3.63 -4.99 -7.51
CA ASP A 166 2.77 -6.13 -7.24
C ASP A 166 2.94 -6.54 -5.77
N GLU A 167 2.42 -7.69 -5.36
CA GLU A 167 2.53 -8.22 -3.99
C GLU A 167 3.98 -8.38 -3.51
N ASN A 168 4.97 -8.33 -4.41
CA ASN A 168 6.39 -8.49 -4.07
C ASN A 168 7.14 -7.15 -3.93
N GLU A 169 6.54 -6.00 -4.24
CA GLU A 169 7.23 -4.69 -4.31
C GLU A 169 7.90 -4.31 -3.00
N TRP A 170 7.31 -4.65 -1.85
CA TRP A 170 7.93 -4.45 -0.53
C TRP A 170 9.07 -5.42 -0.20
N GLY A 171 9.46 -6.27 -1.17
CA GLY A 171 10.51 -7.28 -0.98
C GLY A 171 10.10 -8.44 -0.07
N MET A 172 8.82 -8.64 0.17
CA MET A 172 8.26 -9.70 1.02
C MET A 172 8.35 -11.07 0.38
N THR A 173 9.55 -11.45 -0.09
CA THR A 173 9.80 -12.72 -0.83
C THR A 173 10.86 -13.60 -0.17
N GLY A 174 11.43 -13.19 0.95
CA GLY A 174 12.47 -13.97 1.63
C GLY A 174 13.15 -13.26 2.79
N SER A 175 14.19 -13.85 3.32
CA SER A 175 14.89 -13.41 4.54
C SER A 175 15.59 -12.05 4.42
N ALA A 176 15.84 -11.57 3.20
CA ALA A 176 16.46 -10.27 2.95
C ALA A 176 15.43 -9.12 2.83
N SER A 177 14.14 -9.42 3.01
CA SER A 177 13.09 -8.40 3.05
C SER A 177 13.35 -7.36 4.13
N LYS A 178 13.42 -6.06 3.75
CA LYS A 178 13.59 -4.98 4.72
C LYS A 178 12.40 -4.85 5.67
N VAL A 179 11.18 -5.08 5.18
CA VAL A 179 9.97 -5.12 6.03
C VAL A 179 10.12 -6.19 7.11
N LYS A 180 10.48 -7.43 6.71
CA LYS A 180 10.73 -8.51 7.67
C LYS A 180 11.85 -8.17 8.66
N ILE A 181 12.98 -7.64 8.17
CA ILE A 181 14.13 -7.27 9.01
C ILE A 181 13.70 -6.22 10.05
N MET A 182 12.95 -5.19 9.64
CA MET A 182 12.44 -4.18 10.56
C MET A 182 11.47 -4.78 11.58
N MET A 183 10.51 -5.59 11.16
CA MET A 183 9.57 -6.25 12.06
C MET A 183 10.27 -7.17 13.06
N ASP A 184 11.22 -8.01 12.58
CA ASP A 184 11.99 -8.89 13.44
C ASP A 184 12.74 -8.11 14.55
N ASN A 185 13.30 -6.95 14.22
CA ASN A 185 14.01 -6.13 15.17
C ASN A 185 13.09 -5.32 16.10
N LEU A 186 12.01 -4.74 15.58
CA LEU A 186 11.01 -4.03 16.39
C LEU A 186 10.42 -4.95 17.48
N ILE A 187 10.02 -6.16 17.08
CA ILE A 187 9.48 -7.17 18.03
C ILE A 187 10.57 -7.62 19.02
N TYR A 188 11.79 -7.88 18.54
CA TYR A 188 12.88 -8.34 19.40
C TYR A 188 13.27 -7.31 20.46
N HIS A 189 13.27 -6.04 20.12
CA HIS A 189 13.56 -4.96 21.06
C HIS A 189 12.38 -4.61 21.96
N GLY A 190 11.19 -5.15 21.69
CA GLY A 190 9.97 -4.87 22.44
C GLY A 190 9.42 -3.47 22.17
N ASP A 191 9.70 -2.94 20.96
CA ASP A 191 9.20 -1.64 20.52
C ASP A 191 7.77 -1.76 19.96
N VAL A 192 7.36 -2.97 19.55
CA VAL A 192 5.99 -3.31 19.10
C VAL A 192 5.59 -4.69 19.59
N GLU A 193 4.31 -4.90 19.83
CA GLU A 193 3.74 -6.23 19.99
C GLU A 193 3.77 -6.97 18.62
N PRO A 194 3.89 -8.32 18.61
CA PRO A 194 3.92 -9.08 17.38
C PRO A 194 2.62 -8.98 16.59
N PHE A 195 2.67 -8.61 15.31
CA PHE A 195 1.53 -8.59 14.40
C PHE A 195 1.86 -9.16 13.01
N ILE A 196 0.84 -9.49 12.25
CA ILE A 196 0.92 -10.06 10.89
C ILE A 196 0.99 -8.92 9.86
N VAL A 197 1.85 -9.04 8.84
CA VAL A 197 1.86 -8.11 7.71
C VAL A 197 1.51 -8.86 6.43
N VAL A 198 0.50 -8.39 5.72
CA VAL A 198 0.03 -8.95 4.44
C VAL A 198 0.31 -7.97 3.32
N THR A 199 1.03 -8.40 2.28
CA THR A 199 1.25 -7.59 1.06
C THR A 199 0.47 -8.21 -0.11
N PRO A 200 -0.76 -7.75 -0.39
CA PRO A 200 -1.55 -8.23 -1.52
C PRO A 200 -1.21 -7.50 -2.82
N ASN A 201 -1.70 -8.02 -3.95
CA ASN A 201 -1.76 -7.24 -5.17
C ASN A 201 -3.00 -6.33 -5.14
N GLY A 202 -2.78 -5.02 -5.22
CA GLY A 202 -3.84 -4.01 -5.08
C GLY A 202 -4.75 -3.81 -6.30
N ARG A 203 -4.54 -4.57 -7.41
CA ARG A 203 -5.39 -4.49 -8.61
C ARG A 203 -6.50 -5.52 -8.55
N SER A 204 -7.76 -5.10 -8.48
CA SER A 204 -8.93 -5.99 -8.37
C SER A 204 -9.55 -6.31 -9.74
N GLY A 205 -8.75 -6.93 -10.62
CA GLY A 205 -9.15 -7.34 -11.95
C GLY A 205 -8.39 -8.59 -12.42
N ALA A 206 -8.90 -9.30 -13.41
CA ALA A 206 -8.28 -10.53 -13.94
C ALA A 206 -6.86 -10.28 -14.50
N ASP A 207 -6.57 -9.08 -14.97
CA ASP A 207 -5.24 -8.69 -15.51
C ASP A 207 -4.30 -8.13 -14.41
N PHE A 208 -4.51 -8.50 -13.14
CA PHE A 208 -3.76 -7.97 -11.99
C PHE A 208 -2.24 -8.18 -12.08
N ALA A 209 -1.81 -9.26 -12.73
CA ALA A 209 -0.38 -9.57 -12.89
C ALA A 209 0.33 -8.67 -13.93
N ASN A 210 -0.43 -8.00 -14.78
CA ASN A 210 0.10 -7.05 -15.76
C ASN A 210 0.30 -5.69 -15.09
N ARG A 211 1.54 -5.30 -14.86
CA ARG A 211 1.89 -4.01 -14.23
C ARG A 211 1.49 -2.79 -15.05
N ASN A 212 1.17 -2.99 -16.34
CA ASN A 212 0.66 -1.96 -17.24
C ASN A 212 -0.86 -2.05 -17.46
N ALA A 213 -1.57 -2.89 -16.69
CA ALA A 213 -3.02 -2.96 -16.73
C ALA A 213 -3.65 -1.62 -16.33
N ASP A 214 -4.94 -1.47 -16.64
CA ASP A 214 -5.69 -0.27 -16.30
C ASP A 214 -5.61 0.00 -14.79
N TYR A 215 -5.04 1.15 -14.42
CA TYR A 215 -4.88 1.54 -13.02
C TYR A 215 -6.22 1.75 -12.28
N ASN A 216 -7.34 1.87 -13.02
CA ASN A 216 -8.66 1.97 -12.40
C ASN A 216 -9.04 0.71 -11.60
N ALA A 217 -8.41 -0.43 -11.87
CA ALA A 217 -8.57 -1.64 -11.05
C ALA A 217 -8.15 -1.44 -9.58
N PHE A 218 -7.24 -0.50 -9.28
CA PHE A 218 -6.86 -0.15 -7.90
C PHE A 218 -8.02 0.42 -7.07
N TYR A 219 -8.93 1.17 -7.71
CA TYR A 219 -10.05 1.81 -7.00
C TYR A 219 -11.16 0.84 -6.58
N LEU A 220 -11.09 -0.41 -7.01
CA LEU A 220 -12.07 -1.44 -6.67
C LEU A 220 -11.61 -2.37 -5.54
N PHE A 221 -10.39 -2.17 -5.06
CA PHE A 221 -9.77 -3.04 -4.05
C PHE A 221 -10.56 -3.10 -2.73
N GLY A 222 -11.35 -2.10 -2.39
CA GLY A 222 -12.21 -2.12 -1.20
C GLY A 222 -13.22 -3.26 -1.19
N LYS A 223 -13.72 -3.67 -2.37
CA LYS A 223 -14.60 -4.84 -2.50
C LYS A 223 -13.85 -6.13 -2.24
N GLU A 224 -12.68 -6.29 -2.85
CA GLU A 224 -11.82 -7.45 -2.67
C GLU A 224 -11.32 -7.57 -1.23
N LEU A 225 -10.85 -6.46 -0.66
CA LEU A 225 -10.37 -6.41 0.73
C LEU A 225 -11.45 -6.91 1.69
N ARG A 226 -12.65 -6.39 1.58
CA ARG A 226 -13.77 -6.69 2.48
C ARG A 226 -14.36 -8.08 2.26
N ASN A 227 -14.54 -8.49 1.01
CA ASN A 227 -15.31 -9.69 0.71
C ASN A 227 -14.45 -10.96 0.62
N ASP A 228 -13.16 -10.81 0.32
CA ASP A 228 -12.31 -11.94 -0.03
C ASP A 228 -11.04 -11.98 0.84
N LEU A 229 -10.23 -10.93 0.88
CA LEU A 229 -8.90 -10.97 1.51
C LEU A 229 -8.97 -10.99 3.05
N ILE A 230 -9.74 -10.10 3.69
CA ILE A 230 -9.92 -10.12 5.15
C ILE A 230 -10.52 -11.46 5.59
N PRO A 231 -11.63 -11.96 5.00
CA PRO A 231 -12.16 -13.27 5.31
C PRO A 231 -11.16 -14.41 5.14
N TYR A 232 -10.35 -14.37 4.07
CA TYR A 232 -9.32 -15.38 3.86
C TYR A 232 -8.27 -15.37 4.98
N VAL A 233 -7.70 -14.20 5.27
CA VAL A 233 -6.67 -14.04 6.31
C VAL A 233 -7.20 -14.49 7.68
N GLU A 234 -8.39 -14.05 8.06
CA GLU A 234 -8.99 -14.36 9.37
C GLU A 234 -9.52 -15.79 9.51
N SER A 235 -9.66 -16.51 8.39
CA SER A 235 -9.97 -17.95 8.42
C SER A 235 -8.75 -18.86 8.44
N HIS A 236 -7.55 -18.33 8.12
CA HIS A 236 -6.32 -19.11 7.99
C HIS A 236 -5.25 -18.77 9.03
N TYR A 237 -5.36 -17.64 9.70
CA TYR A 237 -4.40 -17.16 10.68
C TYR A 237 -5.08 -16.85 12.02
N ALA A 238 -4.31 -16.94 13.09
CA ALA A 238 -4.75 -16.65 14.43
C ALA A 238 -4.87 -15.13 14.66
N THR A 239 -5.86 -14.51 14.05
CA THR A 239 -6.15 -13.08 14.16
C THR A 239 -7.21 -12.81 15.25
N TYR A 240 -7.41 -11.55 15.62
CA TYR A 240 -8.51 -11.17 16.51
C TYR A 240 -9.87 -11.40 15.86
N GLY A 241 -10.00 -11.16 14.55
CA GLY A 241 -11.19 -11.51 13.78
C GLY A 241 -11.26 -13.03 13.57
N HIS A 242 -12.45 -13.61 13.77
CA HIS A 242 -12.69 -15.06 13.67
C HIS A 242 -13.70 -15.36 12.56
N TYR A 243 -13.26 -15.24 11.32
CA TYR A 243 -14.14 -15.56 10.18
C TYR A 243 -14.63 -17.00 10.23
N GLY A 244 -15.94 -17.16 10.09
CA GLY A 244 -16.60 -18.48 10.15
C GLY A 244 -17.22 -18.81 11.50
N GLU A 245 -17.03 -18.02 12.54
CA GLU A 245 -17.83 -18.10 13.77
C GLU A 245 -19.27 -17.61 13.54
N ARG A 246 -20.21 -18.13 14.32
CA ARG A 246 -21.65 -17.85 14.12
C ARG A 246 -21.98 -16.37 14.19
N ASP A 247 -21.33 -15.65 15.08
CA ASP A 247 -21.60 -14.25 15.41
C ASP A 247 -20.51 -13.30 14.86
N TYR A 248 -19.74 -13.74 13.83
CA TYR A 248 -18.73 -12.93 13.21
C TYR A 248 -19.32 -11.64 12.60
N ASP A 249 -18.85 -10.51 13.09
CA ASP A 249 -19.04 -9.19 12.49
C ASP A 249 -17.67 -8.52 12.32
N MET A 250 -17.24 -8.35 11.10
CA MET A 250 -15.93 -7.75 10.76
C MET A 250 -15.70 -6.39 11.43
N ARG A 251 -16.78 -5.65 11.76
CA ARG A 251 -16.70 -4.33 12.40
C ARG A 251 -16.27 -4.41 13.85
N THR A 252 -16.55 -5.53 14.55
CA THR A 252 -16.21 -5.71 15.96
C THR A 252 -14.71 -5.61 16.19
N ASP A 253 -13.92 -6.18 15.25
CA ASP A 253 -12.47 -6.28 15.40
C ASP A 253 -11.73 -5.25 14.51
N ARG A 254 -12.38 -4.13 14.17
CA ARG A 254 -11.79 -3.09 13.33
C ARG A 254 -10.51 -2.49 13.90
N GLU A 255 -10.37 -2.46 15.22
CA GLU A 255 -9.21 -1.93 15.93
C GLU A 255 -7.98 -2.84 15.85
N HIS A 256 -8.17 -4.06 15.36
CA HIS A 256 -7.11 -5.04 15.09
C HIS A 256 -6.70 -5.08 13.62
N ARG A 257 -7.09 -4.08 12.82
CA ARG A 257 -6.72 -4.00 11.39
C ARG A 257 -6.17 -2.63 11.05
N ALA A 258 -5.04 -2.64 10.35
CA ALA A 258 -4.39 -1.48 9.78
C ALA A 258 -4.25 -1.62 8.26
N MET A 259 -4.22 -0.50 7.55
CA MET A 259 -3.90 -0.43 6.14
C MET A 259 -2.87 0.66 5.89
N ALA A 260 -1.80 0.32 5.18
CA ALA A 260 -0.79 1.31 4.78
C ALA A 260 -0.32 1.04 3.36
N GLY A 261 0.35 2.02 2.75
CA GLY A 261 0.92 1.79 1.42
C GLY A 261 1.67 2.98 0.85
N LEU A 262 2.47 2.67 -0.18
CA LEU A 262 3.25 3.62 -0.92
C LEU A 262 2.53 4.08 -2.21
N SER A 263 2.67 5.33 -2.61
CA SER A 263 2.18 5.86 -3.89
C SER A 263 0.69 5.54 -4.15
N MET A 264 0.36 4.71 -5.14
CA MET A 264 -1.02 4.21 -5.37
C MET A 264 -1.56 3.45 -4.16
N GLY A 265 -0.73 2.70 -3.42
CA GLY A 265 -1.12 2.06 -2.15
C GLY A 265 -1.44 3.08 -1.06
N GLY A 266 -0.75 4.23 -1.04
CA GLY A 266 -1.11 5.36 -0.19
C GLY A 266 -2.46 5.97 -0.56
N MET A 267 -2.76 6.08 -1.86
CA MET A 267 -4.09 6.45 -2.34
C MET A 267 -5.15 5.44 -1.88
N GLN A 268 -4.88 4.13 -2.02
CA GLN A 268 -5.80 3.09 -1.56
C GLN A 268 -6.03 3.16 -0.05
N THR A 269 -5.00 3.47 0.72
CA THR A 269 -5.13 3.67 2.18
C THR A 269 -6.11 4.80 2.49
N ILE A 270 -6.02 5.94 1.79
CA ILE A 270 -6.89 7.10 2.02
C ILE A 270 -8.29 6.85 1.43
N ASN A 271 -8.36 6.58 0.11
CA ASN A 271 -9.65 6.54 -0.59
C ASN A 271 -10.46 5.29 -0.24
N ILE A 272 -9.79 4.16 -0.02
CA ILE A 272 -10.44 2.88 0.25
C ILE A 272 -10.41 2.56 1.75
N GLY A 273 -9.22 2.45 2.35
CA GLY A 273 -9.09 2.13 3.76
C GLY A 273 -9.93 3.06 4.63
N MET A 274 -9.68 4.35 4.51
CA MET A 274 -10.34 5.35 5.35
C MET A 274 -11.75 5.73 4.86
N CYS A 275 -11.94 5.92 3.54
CA CYS A 275 -13.20 6.45 3.01
C CYS A 275 -14.23 5.39 2.60
N GLU A 276 -13.82 4.11 2.48
CA GLU A 276 -14.74 3.00 2.15
C GLU A 276 -14.83 1.92 3.23
N CYS A 277 -13.77 1.75 4.03
CA CYS A 277 -13.60 0.63 4.95
C CYS A 277 -13.31 1.07 6.40
N LEU A 278 -13.62 2.31 6.80
CA LEU A 278 -13.40 2.80 8.15
C LEU A 278 -14.15 2.00 9.22
N ASP A 279 -15.26 1.34 8.86
CA ASP A 279 -16.00 0.46 9.72
C ASP A 279 -15.33 -0.92 9.96
N VAL A 280 -14.24 -1.22 9.26
CA VAL A 280 -13.50 -2.49 9.41
C VAL A 280 -12.00 -2.32 9.59
N ILE A 281 -11.46 -1.10 9.45
CA ILE A 281 -10.05 -0.74 9.65
C ILE A 281 -9.97 0.54 10.49
N SER A 282 -9.01 0.64 11.40
CA SER A 282 -8.88 1.80 12.31
C SER A 282 -7.58 2.59 12.17
N TYR A 283 -6.52 1.98 11.63
CA TYR A 283 -5.20 2.57 11.53
C TYR A 283 -4.78 2.72 10.06
N PHE A 284 -4.22 3.87 9.71
CA PHE A 284 -3.92 4.21 8.33
C PHE A 284 -2.51 4.79 8.19
N GLY A 285 -1.74 4.30 7.19
CA GLY A 285 -0.40 4.79 6.85
C GLY A 285 -0.28 5.14 5.36
N ALA A 286 -0.09 6.41 5.01
CA ALA A 286 0.06 6.83 3.63
C ALA A 286 1.48 7.36 3.37
N PHE A 287 2.22 6.70 2.46
CA PHE A 287 3.60 7.05 2.17
C PHE A 287 3.71 7.56 0.74
N SER A 288 3.99 8.84 0.57
CA SER A 288 3.98 9.52 -0.74
C SER A 288 2.69 9.21 -1.53
N ALA A 289 1.51 9.40 -0.93
CA ALA A 289 0.23 9.03 -1.53
C ALA A 289 0.05 9.67 -2.92
N ALA A 290 -0.37 8.86 -3.90
CA ALA A 290 -0.52 9.30 -5.30
C ALA A 290 -1.44 10.52 -5.43
N PRO A 291 -1.24 11.38 -6.45
CA PRO A 291 -2.04 12.60 -6.65
C PRO A 291 -3.55 12.36 -6.85
N THR A 292 -3.94 11.12 -7.09
CA THR A 292 -5.34 10.69 -7.21
C THR A 292 -6.01 10.37 -5.86
N SER A 293 -5.29 10.58 -4.75
CA SER A 293 -5.87 10.57 -3.41
C SER A 293 -6.89 11.68 -3.25
N TYR A 294 -7.92 11.44 -2.45
CA TYR A 294 -8.93 12.45 -2.13
C TYR A 294 -8.29 13.67 -1.46
N ALA A 295 -8.77 14.86 -1.84
CA ALA A 295 -8.43 16.08 -1.13
C ALA A 295 -9.04 16.05 0.28
N ALA A 296 -8.49 16.85 1.21
CA ALA A 296 -8.95 16.88 2.60
C ALA A 296 -10.47 17.08 2.74
N ALA A 297 -11.07 17.98 1.93
CA ALA A 297 -12.51 18.22 1.96
C ALA A 297 -13.33 17.00 1.55
N ASP A 298 -12.86 16.23 0.57
CA ASP A 298 -13.54 15.02 0.11
C ASP A 298 -13.41 13.89 1.12
N VAL A 299 -12.24 13.74 1.76
CA VAL A 299 -12.04 12.80 2.87
C VAL A 299 -13.02 13.11 4.00
N VAL A 300 -12.98 14.35 4.52
CA VAL A 300 -13.82 14.77 5.66
C VAL A 300 -15.31 14.59 5.36
N LYS A 301 -15.73 14.98 4.16
CA LYS A 301 -17.12 14.80 3.70
C LYS A 301 -17.49 13.33 3.67
N THR A 302 -16.65 12.50 3.03
CA THR A 302 -16.97 11.08 2.81
C THR A 302 -17.04 10.31 4.14
N ILE A 303 -16.08 10.50 5.04
CA ILE A 303 -16.10 9.83 6.34
C ILE A 303 -17.23 10.33 7.22
N GLY A 304 -17.59 11.64 7.15
CA GLY A 304 -18.71 12.20 7.89
C GLY A 304 -20.06 11.70 7.40
N GLU A 305 -20.23 11.46 6.11
CA GLU A 305 -21.47 10.94 5.52
C GLU A 305 -21.63 9.42 5.70
N ARG A 306 -20.53 8.65 5.58
CA ARG A 306 -20.56 7.19 5.59
C ARG A 306 -20.31 6.56 6.96
N PHE A 307 -19.49 7.19 7.76
CA PHE A 307 -18.99 6.66 9.03
C PHE A 307 -19.03 7.72 10.15
N PRO A 308 -20.22 8.29 10.46
CA PRO A 308 -20.33 9.39 11.42
C PRO A 308 -19.86 9.04 12.83
N ASP A 309 -20.00 7.77 13.22
CA ASP A 309 -19.73 7.29 14.57
C ASP A 309 -18.38 6.55 14.71
N GLU A 310 -17.68 6.30 13.58
CA GLU A 310 -16.42 5.54 13.59
C GLU A 310 -15.24 6.46 13.84
N GLU A 311 -14.37 6.12 14.78
CA GLU A 311 -13.15 6.87 15.06
C GLU A 311 -11.98 6.42 14.19
N ILE A 312 -11.09 7.34 13.84
CA ILE A 312 -9.75 7.05 13.31
C ILE A 312 -8.84 6.88 14.52
N LYS A 313 -8.31 5.67 14.73
CA LYS A 313 -7.38 5.40 15.83
C LYS A 313 -6.05 6.11 15.60
N TYR A 314 -5.48 5.93 14.40
CA TYR A 314 -4.31 6.69 14.00
C TYR A 314 -4.22 6.85 12.47
N PHE A 315 -3.82 8.02 12.02
CA PHE A 315 -3.44 8.26 10.62
C PHE A 315 -2.05 8.90 10.55
N TYR A 316 -1.08 8.14 10.07
CA TYR A 316 0.26 8.62 9.77
C TYR A 316 0.42 8.85 8.26
N ASN A 317 0.88 10.05 7.89
CA ASN A 317 1.08 10.42 6.49
C ASN A 317 2.48 11.03 6.34
N VAL A 318 3.28 10.54 5.38
CA VAL A 318 4.65 11.00 5.13
C VAL A 318 4.91 11.20 3.65
N CYS A 319 5.67 12.25 3.32
CA CYS A 319 6.12 12.49 1.95
C CYS A 319 7.48 13.20 1.94
N GLY A 320 8.31 12.86 0.96
CA GLY A 320 9.54 13.59 0.68
C GLY A 320 9.26 14.97 0.08
N THR A 321 9.97 16.01 0.52
CA THR A 321 9.79 17.39 0.01
C THR A 321 10.27 17.55 -1.43
N GLU A 322 11.09 16.62 -1.94
CA GLU A 322 11.60 16.58 -3.31
C GLU A 322 10.79 15.60 -4.19
N ASP A 323 9.72 15.02 -3.65
CA ASP A 323 8.82 14.14 -4.38
C ASP A 323 7.96 14.96 -5.37
N SER A 324 8.43 15.05 -6.61
CA SER A 324 7.76 15.79 -7.68
C SER A 324 6.42 15.17 -8.13
N ILE A 325 6.12 13.95 -7.72
CA ILE A 325 4.88 13.23 -8.05
C ILE A 325 3.81 13.52 -7.00
N ALA A 326 4.11 13.28 -5.72
CA ALA A 326 3.12 13.22 -4.65
C ALA A 326 3.07 14.46 -3.75
N TYR A 327 4.21 15.14 -3.53
CA TYR A 327 4.33 16.13 -2.44
C TYR A 327 3.28 17.22 -2.48
N GLN A 328 3.00 17.79 -3.65
CA GLN A 328 2.06 18.90 -3.74
C GLN A 328 0.65 18.53 -3.26
N SER A 329 0.13 17.40 -3.74
CA SER A 329 -1.21 16.92 -3.38
C SER A 329 -1.26 16.38 -1.96
N ALA A 330 -0.28 15.53 -1.57
CA ALA A 330 -0.20 14.92 -0.25
C ALA A 330 -0.06 15.99 0.86
N SER A 331 0.83 16.98 0.69
CA SER A 331 1.02 18.09 1.64
C SER A 331 -0.23 18.96 1.77
N ALA A 332 -0.92 19.27 0.65
CA ALA A 332 -2.14 20.05 0.69
C ALA A 332 -3.27 19.32 1.43
N ALA A 333 -3.46 18.03 1.14
CA ALA A 333 -4.45 17.19 1.81
C ALA A 333 -4.11 17.04 3.30
N ALA A 334 -2.87 16.67 3.61
CA ALA A 334 -2.43 16.44 4.98
C ALA A 334 -2.60 17.67 5.88
N LYS A 335 -2.16 18.83 5.42
CA LYS A 335 -2.29 20.10 6.18
C LYS A 335 -3.75 20.58 6.27
N GLY A 336 -4.61 20.18 5.35
CA GLY A 336 -6.03 20.53 5.33
C GLY A 336 -6.89 19.72 6.29
N LEU A 337 -6.57 18.44 6.54
CA LEU A 337 -7.39 17.53 7.35
C LEU A 337 -7.67 18.07 8.77
N PRO A 338 -6.68 18.43 9.59
CA PRO A 338 -6.94 18.93 10.94
C PRO A 338 -7.59 20.32 10.98
N GLN A 339 -7.58 21.05 9.85
CA GLN A 339 -8.28 22.33 9.74
C GLN A 339 -9.77 22.17 9.43
N LEU A 340 -10.16 21.04 8.84
CA LEU A 340 -11.52 20.78 8.38
C LEU A 340 -12.30 19.85 9.31
N SER A 341 -11.62 19.07 10.16
CA SER A 341 -12.29 18.11 11.05
C SER A 341 -11.44 17.84 12.29
N ASP A 342 -12.07 17.87 13.45
CA ASP A 342 -11.52 17.48 14.76
C ASP A 342 -11.31 15.96 14.91
N ARG A 343 -11.71 15.17 13.93
CA ARG A 343 -11.37 13.75 13.84
C ARG A 343 -9.89 13.49 13.53
N PHE A 344 -9.16 14.50 13.06
CA PHE A 344 -7.72 14.49 12.81
C PHE A 344 -7.02 15.44 13.78
N ARG A 345 -6.55 14.93 14.89
CA ARG A 345 -5.89 15.69 15.95
C ARG A 345 -4.39 15.52 15.84
N ASP A 346 -3.72 16.59 15.38
CA ASP A 346 -2.27 16.59 15.19
C ASP A 346 -1.53 16.31 16.50
N GLY A 347 -0.57 15.38 16.48
CA GLY A 347 0.14 14.91 17.65
C GLY A 347 -0.63 13.96 18.59
N GLU A 348 -1.92 13.67 18.29
CA GLU A 348 -2.72 12.69 19.02
C GLU A 348 -2.97 11.44 18.16
N ASN A 349 -3.93 11.52 17.23
CA ASN A 349 -4.27 10.43 16.32
C ASN A 349 -3.94 10.73 14.86
N TYR A 350 -3.21 11.81 14.62
CA TYR A 350 -2.80 12.22 13.28
C TYR A 350 -1.38 12.77 13.30
N THR A 351 -0.58 12.36 12.33
CA THR A 351 0.76 12.93 12.08
C THR A 351 0.99 13.13 10.60
N TRP A 352 1.40 14.34 10.23
CA TRP A 352 2.01 14.65 8.96
C TRP A 352 3.51 14.84 9.12
N GLN A 353 4.31 13.99 8.44
CA GLN A 353 5.75 14.13 8.38
C GLN A 353 6.20 14.53 6.97
N GLU A 354 7.00 15.58 6.87
CA GLU A 354 7.70 15.96 5.64
C GLU A 354 9.20 16.06 5.92
N LEU A 355 10.02 15.50 5.04
CA LEU A 355 11.48 15.49 5.17
C LEU A 355 12.13 15.45 3.79
N GLY A 356 13.44 15.74 3.71
CA GLY A 356 14.18 15.64 2.45
C GLY A 356 14.09 14.25 1.85
N GLY A 357 13.84 14.16 0.54
CA GLY A 357 13.73 12.89 -0.19
C GLY A 357 12.73 12.94 -1.34
N GLY A 358 12.83 11.95 -2.23
CA GLY A 358 12.03 11.82 -3.44
C GLY A 358 10.90 10.78 -3.31
N HIS A 359 10.38 10.34 -4.45
CA HIS A 359 9.35 9.30 -4.56
C HIS A 359 10.00 7.92 -4.55
N ASP A 360 10.57 7.49 -3.42
CA ASP A 360 11.40 6.30 -3.36
C ASP A 360 11.31 5.54 -2.02
N PHE A 361 11.96 4.38 -1.99
CA PHE A 361 11.96 3.48 -0.84
C PHE A 361 12.68 4.03 0.41
N ASN A 362 13.48 5.10 0.35
CA ASN A 362 14.02 5.70 1.55
C ASN A 362 12.89 6.32 2.38
N ILE A 363 12.00 7.05 1.71
CA ILE A 363 10.78 7.60 2.34
C ILE A 363 9.83 6.48 2.76
N TRP A 364 9.58 5.50 1.90
CA TRP A 364 8.56 4.48 2.15
C TRP A 364 8.95 3.49 3.25
N TYR A 365 10.22 3.07 3.32
CA TYR A 365 10.69 2.24 4.44
C TYR A 365 10.70 3.00 5.76
N LEU A 366 11.06 4.29 5.76
CA LEU A 366 10.93 5.14 6.94
C LEU A 366 9.45 5.28 7.35
N GLY A 367 8.57 5.46 6.36
CA GLY A 367 7.13 5.48 6.56
C GLY A 367 6.63 4.21 7.24
N PHE A 368 7.03 3.05 6.73
CA PHE A 368 6.69 1.77 7.33
C PHE A 368 7.24 1.62 8.75
N TYR A 369 8.52 1.96 8.97
CA TYR A 369 9.18 1.88 10.27
C TYR A 369 8.48 2.72 11.34
N ASN A 370 8.14 3.96 11.02
CA ASN A 370 7.40 4.83 11.95
C ASN A 370 5.97 4.30 12.18
N PHE A 371 5.26 3.96 11.10
CA PHE A 371 3.87 3.51 11.18
C PHE A 371 3.71 2.22 11.99
N ALA A 372 4.64 1.27 11.84
CA ALA A 372 4.62 0.01 12.59
C ALA A 372 4.66 0.20 14.12
N GLN A 373 5.15 1.34 14.59
CA GLN A 373 5.25 1.70 16.01
C GLN A 373 4.07 2.56 16.51
N LEU A 374 3.12 2.88 15.63
CA LEU A 374 1.96 3.73 15.91
C LEU A 374 0.64 2.96 15.84
N VAL A 375 0.71 1.65 15.63
CA VAL A 375 -0.48 0.82 15.45
C VAL A 375 -0.56 -0.25 16.52
N PHE A 376 -1.79 -0.60 16.88
CA PHE A 376 -2.13 -1.75 17.74
C PHE A 376 -1.66 -1.65 19.21
N ASP A 377 -1.53 -0.43 19.76
CA ASP A 377 -1.25 -0.20 21.19
C ASP A 377 -2.52 0.00 22.02
#